data_23d6dc79d169cb8a223b6423f03d5364
#
_entry.id   23d6dc79d169cb8a223b6423f03d5364
#
_cell.length_a   1.000
_cell.length_b   1.000
_cell.length_c   1.000
_cell.angle_alpha   90.00
_cell.angle_beta   90.00
_cell.angle_gamma   90.00
#
_symmetry.space_group_name_H-M   'P 1'
#
loop_
_entity.id
_entity.type
_entity.pdbx_description
1 polymer ?
#
loop_
_entity_poly.entity_id
_entity_poly.type
_entity_poly.pdbx_seq_one_letter_code
_entity_poly.pdbx_strand_id
1 'polypeptide(L)'
;ITGRELVIAFTNGFHGMTLGALACTGNAAKRGGAGVPLSHVAHEPYDGYHGPEVDTADLLERRLSDPSSGLDAPAAILVETVQGEGGLNAASPQWLRRIAEIARRHGALMIVDDIQAGCGRTGHFFSFEGMGFTPDIVTMAKSLSGMGLPFALTLFRPELDQWAPGEHNGTFRGNNHAFVTATAALRHFWGDAQFEQDIARRGALLERQLDAMAAEHGLSTRGRGMMRGIDVGSGEVAQAITAACFAQGLIIETSGAHDEIVKILAPLVIEDAVLSAGLDILEESIRSALTVTYGVAAE
;
A
#
# COMPACT_ATOMS: atom_id res chain seq x y z
N ILE A 1 17.75 15.92 -10.40
CA ILE A 1 18.38 16.15 -9.09
C ILE A 1 19.63 15.29 -8.95
N THR A 2 19.55 13.98 -9.04
CA THR A 2 20.68 13.06 -8.85
C THR A 2 21.58 12.90 -10.08
N GLY A 3 21.13 13.27 -11.26
CA GLY A 3 21.81 13.00 -12.53
C GLY A 3 21.81 11.52 -12.94
N ARG A 4 20.97 10.69 -12.29
CA ARG A 4 20.81 9.25 -12.55
C ARG A 4 19.44 8.95 -13.11
N GLU A 5 19.28 7.82 -13.79
CA GLU A 5 18.03 7.49 -14.49
C GLU A 5 17.28 6.33 -13.87
N LEU A 6 17.97 5.41 -13.17
CA LEU A 6 17.36 4.19 -12.65
C LEU A 6 16.55 4.46 -11.39
N VAL A 7 15.33 3.94 -11.32
CA VAL A 7 14.52 3.82 -10.11
C VAL A 7 14.42 2.35 -9.72
N ILE A 8 14.64 2.05 -8.44
CA ILE A 8 14.34 0.73 -7.89
C ILE A 8 12.91 0.77 -7.36
N ALA A 9 12.09 -0.18 -7.80
CA ALA A 9 10.78 -0.49 -7.25
C ALA A 9 10.77 -1.95 -6.76
N PHE A 10 9.67 -2.40 -6.15
CA PHE A 10 9.64 -3.73 -5.55
C PHE A 10 8.58 -4.62 -6.20
N THR A 11 8.80 -5.95 -6.12
CA THR A 11 7.80 -6.95 -6.52
C THR A 11 6.47 -6.66 -5.85
N ASN A 12 5.36 -6.93 -6.54
CA ASN A 12 3.98 -6.65 -6.10
C ASN A 12 3.63 -5.16 -5.88
N GLY A 13 4.55 -4.22 -6.09
CA GLY A 13 4.29 -2.79 -5.95
C GLY A 13 3.26 -2.29 -6.97
N PHE A 14 2.44 -1.31 -6.56
CA PHE A 14 1.53 -0.60 -7.44
C PHE A 14 1.65 0.91 -7.23
N HIS A 15 2.15 1.62 -8.24
CA HIS A 15 2.44 3.06 -8.16
C HIS A 15 1.63 3.91 -9.14
N GLY A 16 0.71 3.30 -9.88
CA GLY A 16 -0.19 3.98 -10.80
C GLY A 16 -0.11 3.49 -12.24
N MET A 17 -0.89 4.16 -13.13
CA MET A 17 -1.11 3.74 -14.51
C MET A 17 -0.52 4.71 -15.54
N THR A 18 0.04 5.85 -15.14
CA THR A 18 0.83 6.71 -16.05
C THR A 18 2.17 6.07 -16.34
N LEU A 19 2.75 6.28 -17.51
CA LEU A 19 3.87 5.47 -18.01
C LEU A 19 5.03 5.33 -17.02
N GLY A 20 5.45 6.43 -16.36
CA GLY A 20 6.53 6.38 -15.37
C GLY A 20 6.13 5.58 -14.11
N ALA A 21 4.92 5.80 -13.59
CA ALA A 21 4.40 5.06 -12.44
C ALA A 21 4.11 3.59 -12.80
N LEU A 22 3.63 3.34 -14.03
CA LEU A 22 3.39 1.99 -14.54
C LEU A 22 4.70 1.21 -14.72
N ALA A 23 5.79 1.88 -15.06
CA ALA A 23 7.11 1.26 -15.09
C ALA A 23 7.53 0.73 -13.70
N CYS A 24 7.16 1.44 -12.63
CA CYS A 24 7.41 1.03 -11.24
C CYS A 24 6.40 0.00 -10.71
N THR A 25 5.27 -0.22 -11.40
CA THR A 25 4.24 -1.19 -11.00
C THR A 25 4.65 -2.62 -11.37
N GLY A 26 4.54 -3.56 -10.42
CA GLY A 26 4.97 -4.95 -10.60
C GLY A 26 3.99 -5.83 -11.39
N ASN A 27 2.67 -5.52 -11.37
CA ASN A 27 1.63 -6.36 -11.96
C ASN A 27 1.72 -6.44 -13.49
N ALA A 28 1.94 -7.65 -14.01
CA ALA A 28 2.16 -7.90 -15.44
C ALA A 28 0.94 -7.57 -16.32
N ALA A 29 -0.29 -7.83 -15.84
CA ALA A 29 -1.51 -7.54 -16.58
C ALA A 29 -1.70 -6.04 -16.77
N LYS A 30 -1.43 -5.23 -15.74
CA LYS A 30 -1.49 -3.78 -15.82
C LYS A 30 -0.39 -3.20 -16.74
N ARG A 31 0.82 -3.72 -16.65
CA ARG A 31 1.97 -3.30 -17.49
C ARG A 31 1.79 -3.67 -18.96
N GLY A 32 1.12 -4.79 -19.25
CA GLY A 32 0.86 -5.27 -20.63
C GLY A 32 0.07 -4.30 -21.49
N GLY A 33 -0.72 -3.41 -20.88
CA GLY A 33 -1.47 -2.36 -21.58
C GLY A 33 -0.69 -1.10 -21.96
N ALA A 34 0.61 -1.00 -21.64
CA ALA A 34 1.39 0.22 -21.85
C ALA A 34 1.53 0.65 -23.32
N GLY A 35 1.63 -0.31 -24.24
CA GLY A 35 1.83 -0.04 -25.68
C GLY A 35 3.21 0.55 -26.04
N VAL A 36 4.06 0.81 -25.04
CA VAL A 36 5.42 1.33 -25.19
C VAL A 36 6.35 0.64 -24.19
N PRO A 37 7.68 0.64 -24.42
CA PRO A 37 8.63 0.10 -23.44
C PRO A 37 8.51 0.83 -22.10
N LEU A 38 8.50 0.07 -21.01
CA LEU A 38 8.61 0.56 -19.64
C LEU A 38 10.07 0.41 -19.20
N SER A 39 10.79 1.52 -19.19
CA SER A 39 12.24 1.57 -18.96
C SER A 39 12.60 2.31 -17.68
N HIS A 40 13.92 2.32 -17.35
CA HIS A 40 14.52 3.03 -16.23
C HIS A 40 14.05 2.54 -14.84
N VAL A 41 13.53 1.31 -14.74
CA VAL A 41 13.11 0.71 -13.47
C VAL A 41 13.70 -0.70 -13.33
N ALA A 42 14.29 -0.99 -12.18
CA ALA A 42 14.61 -2.34 -11.75
C ALA A 42 13.63 -2.75 -10.63
N HIS A 43 13.07 -3.96 -10.74
CA HIS A 43 12.21 -4.53 -9.70
C HIS A 43 13.03 -5.47 -8.84
N GLU A 44 13.07 -5.18 -7.54
CA GLU A 44 13.77 -5.98 -6.52
C GLU A 44 12.75 -6.68 -5.62
N PRO A 45 13.12 -7.78 -4.98
CA PRO A 45 12.22 -8.48 -4.07
C PRO A 45 11.82 -7.61 -2.87
N TYR A 46 10.51 -7.51 -2.59
CA TYR A 46 9.99 -6.85 -1.39
C TYR A 46 10.28 -7.68 -0.13
N ASP A 47 10.03 -7.09 1.06
CA ASP A 47 10.16 -7.78 2.34
C ASP A 47 9.34 -9.08 2.37
N GLY A 48 9.96 -10.20 2.72
CA GLY A 48 9.32 -11.50 2.79
C GLY A 48 8.98 -12.16 1.44
N TYR A 49 9.29 -11.56 0.29
CA TYR A 49 8.95 -12.14 -1.04
C TYR A 49 9.52 -13.54 -1.27
N HIS A 50 10.70 -13.81 -0.77
CA HIS A 50 11.36 -15.13 -0.82
C HIS A 50 11.16 -15.97 0.45
N GLY A 51 10.18 -15.59 1.30
CA GLY A 51 9.98 -16.21 2.60
C GLY A 51 10.77 -15.51 3.73
N PRO A 52 10.47 -15.86 5.00
CA PRO A 52 10.97 -15.12 6.16
C PRO A 52 12.48 -15.28 6.40
N GLU A 53 13.11 -16.33 5.85
CA GLU A 53 14.54 -16.63 6.04
C GLU A 53 15.45 -15.83 5.08
N VAL A 54 14.89 -15.12 4.09
CA VAL A 54 15.67 -14.39 3.09
C VAL A 54 15.60 -12.90 3.35
N ASP A 55 16.71 -12.31 3.75
CA ASP A 55 16.85 -10.83 3.86
C ASP A 55 16.98 -10.21 2.46
N THR A 56 15.87 -9.73 1.92
CA THR A 56 15.82 -9.11 0.60
C THR A 56 16.53 -7.75 0.55
N ALA A 57 16.68 -7.05 1.68
CA ALA A 57 17.48 -5.84 1.75
C ALA A 57 18.98 -6.14 1.60
N ASP A 58 19.45 -7.27 2.17
CA ASP A 58 20.84 -7.72 1.97
C ASP A 58 21.11 -8.11 0.51
N LEU A 59 20.14 -8.73 -0.17
CA LEU A 59 20.25 -9.02 -1.61
C LEU A 59 20.41 -7.73 -2.43
N LEU A 60 19.59 -6.71 -2.16
CA LEU A 60 19.70 -5.41 -2.83
C LEU A 60 21.06 -4.76 -2.56
N GLU A 61 21.52 -4.74 -1.30
CA GLU A 61 22.83 -4.18 -0.94
C GLU A 61 23.98 -4.84 -1.69
N ARG A 62 23.96 -6.18 -1.76
CA ARG A 62 25.00 -6.94 -2.51
C ARG A 62 24.99 -6.59 -3.99
N ARG A 63 23.81 -6.49 -4.60
CA ARG A 63 23.69 -6.13 -6.02
C ARG A 63 24.17 -4.71 -6.29
N LEU A 64 23.84 -3.75 -5.44
CA LEU A 64 24.31 -2.36 -5.59
C LEU A 64 25.79 -2.19 -5.33
N SER A 65 26.40 -3.08 -4.53
CA SER A 65 27.83 -3.06 -4.20
C SER A 65 28.69 -3.83 -5.20
N ASP A 66 28.09 -4.69 -6.01
CA ASP A 66 28.80 -5.47 -7.03
C ASP A 66 28.79 -4.74 -8.39
N PRO A 67 29.94 -4.25 -8.88
CA PRO A 67 30.02 -3.55 -10.17
C PRO A 67 29.69 -4.43 -11.39
N SER A 68 29.55 -5.75 -11.19
CA SER A 68 29.21 -6.70 -12.25
C SER A 68 27.80 -7.30 -12.10
N SER A 69 26.97 -6.77 -11.20
CA SER A 69 25.60 -7.24 -10.95
C SER A 69 24.61 -6.88 -12.06
N GLY A 70 24.94 -5.91 -12.93
CA GLY A 70 24.04 -5.36 -13.92
C GLY A 70 23.00 -4.40 -13.35
N LEU A 71 23.12 -4.01 -12.07
CA LEU A 71 22.27 -3.02 -11.43
C LEU A 71 23.03 -1.69 -11.29
N ASP A 72 22.68 -0.71 -12.10
CA ASP A 72 23.28 0.60 -12.06
C ASP A 72 22.92 1.37 -10.78
N ALA A 73 23.71 2.38 -10.43
CA ALA A 73 23.44 3.23 -9.27
C ALA A 73 22.10 3.97 -9.43
N PRO A 74 21.14 3.75 -8.55
CA PRO A 74 19.79 4.31 -8.70
C PRO A 74 19.73 5.80 -8.38
N ALA A 75 18.79 6.49 -9.03
CA ALA A 75 18.34 7.83 -8.66
C ALA A 75 17.49 7.79 -7.39
N ALA A 76 16.64 6.78 -7.27
CA ALA A 76 15.71 6.63 -6.15
C ALA A 76 15.35 5.16 -5.90
N ILE A 77 14.91 4.90 -4.67
CA ILE A 77 14.23 3.67 -4.26
C ILE A 77 12.81 4.04 -3.86
N LEU A 78 11.82 3.48 -4.56
CA LEU A 78 10.39 3.73 -4.37
C LEU A 78 9.74 2.54 -3.68
N VAL A 79 9.03 2.79 -2.57
CA VAL A 79 8.43 1.74 -1.74
C VAL A 79 7.06 2.14 -1.19
N GLU A 80 6.14 1.17 -1.11
CA GLU A 80 4.96 1.23 -0.24
C GLU A 80 5.31 0.59 1.10
N THR A 81 4.91 1.18 2.22
CA THR A 81 5.12 0.54 3.54
C THR A 81 4.16 -0.64 3.78
N VAL A 82 3.00 -0.60 3.11
CA VAL A 82 2.05 -1.69 2.95
C VAL A 82 1.60 -1.68 1.50
N GLN A 83 1.81 -2.76 0.77
CA GLN A 83 1.45 -2.90 -0.63
C GLN A 83 -0.06 -3.10 -0.79
N GLY A 84 -0.76 -2.04 -1.19
CA GLY A 84 -2.22 -2.04 -1.22
C GLY A 84 -2.84 -2.97 -2.24
N GLU A 85 -2.37 -2.92 -3.47
CA GLU A 85 -2.85 -3.74 -4.58
C GLU A 85 -2.06 -5.05 -4.70
N GLY A 86 -0.88 -5.10 -4.11
CA GLY A 86 0.03 -6.25 -4.18
C GLY A 86 -0.24 -7.35 -3.17
N GLY A 87 -1.35 -7.30 -2.42
CA GLY A 87 -1.75 -8.35 -1.48
C GLY A 87 -1.54 -8.00 -0.01
N LEU A 88 -1.59 -6.71 0.33
CA LEU A 88 -1.47 -6.18 1.69
C LEU A 88 -0.17 -6.59 2.41
N ASN A 89 0.90 -6.81 1.67
CA ASN A 89 2.21 -7.12 2.22
C ASN A 89 2.71 -5.91 3.03
N ALA A 90 2.84 -6.07 4.34
CA ALA A 90 3.35 -5.02 5.23
C ALA A 90 4.84 -5.24 5.49
N ALA A 91 5.68 -4.29 5.06
CA ALA A 91 7.10 -4.36 5.35
C ALA A 91 7.37 -4.16 6.84
N SER A 92 8.36 -4.88 7.35
CA SER A 92 8.84 -4.70 8.70
C SER A 92 9.57 -3.36 8.88
N PRO A 93 9.46 -2.72 10.05
CA PRO A 93 10.21 -1.51 10.32
C PRO A 93 11.73 -1.69 10.18
N GLN A 94 12.22 -2.90 10.46
CA GLN A 94 13.64 -3.23 10.31
C GLN A 94 14.07 -3.20 8.86
N TRP A 95 13.30 -3.84 7.98
CA TRP A 95 13.58 -3.86 6.54
C TRP A 95 13.51 -2.44 5.94
N LEU A 96 12.49 -1.65 6.27
CA LEU A 96 12.35 -0.28 5.79
C LEU A 96 13.52 0.62 6.21
N ARG A 97 13.98 0.52 7.47
CA ARG A 97 15.20 1.23 7.91
C ARG A 97 16.41 0.80 7.09
N ARG A 98 16.54 -0.51 6.85
CA ARG A 98 17.65 -1.05 6.05
C ARG A 98 17.62 -0.51 4.62
N ILE A 99 16.46 -0.47 3.98
CA ILE A 99 16.29 0.12 2.63
C ILE A 99 16.66 1.61 2.64
N ALA A 100 16.22 2.37 3.63
CA ALA A 100 16.57 3.80 3.76
C ALA A 100 18.09 4.00 3.96
N GLU A 101 18.77 3.14 4.73
CA GLU A 101 20.23 3.15 4.88
C GLU A 101 20.95 2.82 3.58
N ILE A 102 20.45 1.83 2.83
CA ILE A 102 20.97 1.46 1.51
C ILE A 102 20.83 2.63 0.55
N ALA A 103 19.64 3.24 0.46
CA ALA A 103 19.42 4.41 -0.38
C ALA A 103 20.45 5.52 -0.07
N ARG A 104 20.58 5.89 1.20
CA ARG A 104 21.55 6.90 1.64
C ARG A 104 22.98 6.54 1.31
N ARG A 105 23.40 5.29 1.52
CA ARG A 105 24.78 4.81 1.25
C ARG A 105 25.15 4.89 -0.22
N HIS A 106 24.19 4.56 -1.09
CA HIS A 106 24.38 4.59 -2.55
C HIS A 106 23.98 5.94 -3.18
N GLY A 107 23.64 6.96 -2.37
CA GLY A 107 23.27 8.30 -2.83
C GLY A 107 21.98 8.33 -3.64
N ALA A 108 21.07 7.41 -3.39
CA ALA A 108 19.73 7.37 -3.94
C ALA A 108 18.74 8.10 -3.02
N LEU A 109 17.67 8.65 -3.60
CA LEU A 109 16.56 9.23 -2.83
C LEU A 109 15.61 8.13 -2.36
N MET A 110 15.19 8.19 -1.10
CA MET A 110 14.13 7.32 -0.56
C MET A 110 12.77 7.93 -0.81
N ILE A 111 11.93 7.27 -1.61
CA ILE A 111 10.56 7.69 -1.92
C ILE A 111 9.59 6.73 -1.25
N VAL A 112 8.71 7.24 -0.40
CA VAL A 112 7.59 6.47 0.15
C VAL A 112 6.32 6.82 -0.62
N ASP A 113 5.70 5.81 -1.20
CA ASP A 113 4.37 5.90 -1.78
C ASP A 113 3.33 5.69 -0.69
N ASP A 114 2.80 6.80 -0.20
CA ASP A 114 1.83 6.86 0.89
C ASP A 114 0.39 7.08 0.40
N ILE A 115 0.17 6.87 -0.91
CA ILE A 115 -1.10 7.14 -1.58
C ILE A 115 -2.24 6.30 -0.99
N GLN A 116 -1.99 5.03 -0.70
CA GLN A 116 -3.01 4.15 -0.10
C GLN A 116 -2.78 3.90 1.39
N ALA A 117 -1.52 3.81 1.82
CA ALA A 117 -1.15 3.48 3.19
C ALA A 117 -1.20 4.66 4.16
N GLY A 118 -1.12 5.90 3.66
CA GLY A 118 -1.12 7.12 4.45
C GLY A 118 -2.50 7.61 4.87
N CYS A 119 -2.55 8.84 5.36
CA CYS A 119 -3.75 9.50 5.88
C CYS A 119 -4.48 8.67 6.95
N GLY A 120 -3.75 8.01 7.84
CA GLY A 120 -4.29 7.21 8.94
C GLY A 120 -4.64 5.76 8.59
N ARG A 121 -4.60 5.37 7.32
CA ARG A 121 -5.02 4.04 6.88
C ARG A 121 -4.29 2.90 7.59
N THR A 122 -3.00 3.08 7.87
CA THR A 122 -2.16 2.09 8.57
C THR A 122 -1.88 2.43 10.03
N GLY A 123 -2.61 3.41 10.59
CA GLY A 123 -2.54 3.85 11.98
C GLY A 123 -2.19 5.33 12.12
N HIS A 124 -1.00 5.75 11.73
CA HIS A 124 -0.53 7.14 11.78
C HIS A 124 -0.86 7.92 10.50
N PHE A 125 -0.72 9.26 10.54
CA PHE A 125 -0.97 10.09 9.36
C PHE A 125 -0.06 9.69 8.19
N PHE A 126 1.25 9.59 8.43
CA PHE A 126 2.16 8.96 7.47
C PHE A 126 2.41 7.51 7.86
N SER A 127 2.35 6.62 6.90
CA SER A 127 2.49 5.17 7.15
C SER A 127 3.86 4.75 7.70
N PHE A 128 4.87 5.59 7.55
CA PHE A 128 6.24 5.35 8.03
C PHE A 128 6.54 5.95 9.41
N GLU A 129 5.59 6.65 10.03
CA GLU A 129 5.78 7.19 11.38
C GLU A 129 6.09 6.07 12.38
N GLY A 130 7.00 6.34 13.31
CA GLY A 130 7.47 5.37 14.28
C GLY A 130 8.38 4.26 13.74
N MET A 131 8.66 4.20 12.43
CA MET A 131 9.51 3.15 11.84
C MET A 131 11.01 3.44 11.89
N GLY A 132 11.41 4.63 12.36
CA GLY A 132 12.82 4.97 12.60
C GLY A 132 13.60 5.39 11.37
N PHE A 133 12.93 5.88 10.32
CA PHE A 133 13.55 6.54 9.17
C PHE A 133 12.69 7.72 8.69
N THR A 134 13.27 8.60 7.90
CA THR A 134 12.57 9.71 7.24
C THR A 134 12.84 9.63 5.75
N PRO A 135 11.82 9.56 4.89
CA PRO A 135 12.00 9.56 3.44
C PRO A 135 12.43 10.93 2.92
N ASP A 136 13.00 10.96 1.73
CA ASP A 136 13.33 12.19 1.02
C ASP A 136 12.11 12.77 0.30
N ILE A 137 11.25 11.88 -0.20
CA ILE A 137 10.02 12.22 -0.95
C ILE A 137 8.88 11.34 -0.46
N VAL A 138 7.68 11.92 -0.36
CA VAL A 138 6.44 11.21 -0.05
C VAL A 138 5.39 11.56 -1.09
N THR A 139 4.76 10.56 -1.71
CA THR A 139 3.61 10.77 -2.57
C THR A 139 2.30 10.45 -1.83
N MET A 140 1.31 11.33 -1.96
CA MET A 140 0.03 11.21 -1.26
C MET A 140 -1.14 11.53 -2.20
N ALA A 141 -2.26 10.84 -2.04
CA ALA A 141 -3.50 11.09 -2.79
C ALA A 141 -4.72 10.49 -2.04
N LYS A 142 -5.73 10.05 -2.76
CA LYS A 142 -6.93 9.32 -2.27
C LYS A 142 -7.61 10.06 -1.10
N SER A 143 -7.50 9.55 0.13
CA SER A 143 -8.13 10.11 1.33
C SER A 143 -7.69 11.54 1.65
N LEU A 144 -6.56 12.00 1.09
CA LEU A 144 -6.01 13.33 1.34
C LEU A 144 -6.98 14.46 0.99
N SER A 145 -7.84 14.30 -0.04
CA SER A 145 -8.81 15.33 -0.42
C SER A 145 -9.96 15.50 0.58
N GLY A 146 -10.15 14.55 1.49
CA GLY A 146 -11.19 14.54 2.51
C GLY A 146 -12.58 14.12 2.02
N MET A 147 -12.89 14.23 0.71
CA MET A 147 -14.21 13.88 0.17
C MET A 147 -14.19 13.34 -1.28
N GLY A 148 -13.08 12.77 -1.72
CA GLY A 148 -13.00 12.10 -3.03
C GLY A 148 -12.81 13.02 -4.23
N LEU A 149 -12.46 14.29 -4.04
CA LEU A 149 -12.04 15.16 -5.14
C LEU A 149 -10.64 14.76 -5.64
N PRO A 150 -10.36 14.85 -6.96
CA PRO A 150 -9.04 14.59 -7.50
C PRO A 150 -7.97 15.47 -6.87
N PHE A 151 -7.08 14.89 -6.12
CA PHE A 151 -6.01 15.59 -5.42
C PHE A 151 -4.83 14.66 -5.15
N ALA A 152 -3.63 15.15 -5.42
CA ALA A 152 -2.38 14.49 -5.07
C ALA A 152 -1.33 15.52 -4.65
N LEU A 153 -0.45 15.12 -3.76
CA LEU A 153 0.71 15.89 -3.33
C LEU A 153 1.96 15.04 -3.47
N THR A 154 3.07 15.71 -3.79
CA THR A 154 4.41 15.20 -3.60
C THR A 154 5.10 16.09 -2.58
N LEU A 155 5.37 15.55 -1.41
CA LEU A 155 6.16 16.22 -0.37
C LEU A 155 7.61 15.82 -0.55
N PHE A 156 8.51 16.75 -0.42
CA PHE A 156 9.95 16.49 -0.53
C PHE A 156 10.74 17.46 0.34
N ARG A 157 11.96 17.08 0.68
CA ARG A 157 12.82 17.93 1.50
C ARG A 157 13.17 19.22 0.76
N PRO A 158 13.26 20.39 1.44
CA PRO A 158 13.48 21.69 0.78
C PRO A 158 14.72 21.74 -0.12
N GLU A 159 15.78 21.01 0.21
CA GLU A 159 17.00 20.95 -0.59
C GLU A 159 16.84 20.26 -1.94
N LEU A 160 15.72 19.57 -2.16
CA LEU A 160 15.37 18.94 -3.43
C LEU A 160 14.60 19.88 -4.37
N ASP A 161 14.17 21.05 -3.92
CA ASP A 161 13.52 22.07 -4.73
C ASP A 161 14.57 22.82 -5.57
N GLN A 162 15.02 22.19 -6.66
CA GLN A 162 16.14 22.67 -7.47
C GLN A 162 15.78 23.00 -8.93
N TRP A 163 14.50 22.79 -9.33
CA TRP A 163 14.09 23.12 -10.68
C TRP A 163 13.86 24.62 -10.90
N ALA A 164 14.07 25.06 -12.14
CA ALA A 164 13.88 26.45 -12.52
C ALA A 164 12.39 26.85 -12.56
N PRO A 165 12.06 28.14 -12.40
CA PRO A 165 10.66 28.61 -12.55
C PRO A 165 10.06 28.19 -13.88
N GLY A 166 8.88 27.53 -13.83
CA GLY A 166 8.15 27.04 -15.00
C GLY A 166 8.60 25.68 -15.54
N GLU A 167 9.68 25.11 -15.03
CA GLU A 167 10.17 23.76 -15.42
C GLU A 167 9.20 22.66 -14.99
N HIS A 168 8.55 22.83 -13.84
CA HIS A 168 7.47 21.98 -13.37
C HIS A 168 6.13 22.69 -13.57
N ASN A 169 5.47 22.45 -14.70
CA ASN A 169 4.27 23.17 -15.13
C ASN A 169 3.15 22.23 -15.62
N GLY A 170 1.91 22.66 -15.51
CA GLY A 170 0.73 21.97 -16.02
C GLY A 170 -0.56 22.75 -15.73
N THR A 171 -1.37 22.98 -16.77
CA THR A 171 -2.59 23.79 -16.70
C THR A 171 -3.59 23.32 -15.64
N PHE A 172 -3.71 21.99 -15.44
CA PHE A 172 -4.64 21.40 -14.49
C PHE A 172 -3.98 20.99 -13.16
N ARG A 173 -2.81 21.51 -12.87
CA ARG A 173 -2.17 21.29 -11.57
C ARG A 173 -2.84 22.12 -10.50
N GLY A 174 -3.34 21.44 -9.50
CA GLY A 174 -4.07 22.04 -8.41
C GLY A 174 -5.56 22.24 -8.73
N ASN A 175 -6.37 21.70 -7.84
CA ASN A 175 -7.81 21.88 -7.81
C ASN A 175 -8.16 22.66 -6.55
N ASN A 176 -8.58 23.93 -6.69
CA ASN A 176 -8.86 24.80 -5.55
C ASN A 176 -9.93 24.22 -4.61
N HIS A 177 -10.95 23.52 -5.14
CA HIS A 177 -11.96 22.85 -4.30
C HIS A 177 -11.33 21.73 -3.47
N ALA A 178 -10.43 20.95 -4.07
CA ALA A 178 -9.71 19.89 -3.36
C ALA A 178 -8.76 20.46 -2.29
N PHE A 179 -8.13 21.60 -2.52
CA PHE A 179 -7.33 22.30 -1.51
C PHE A 179 -8.17 22.74 -0.31
N VAL A 180 -9.39 23.26 -0.57
CA VAL A 180 -10.32 23.65 0.51
C VAL A 180 -10.79 22.44 1.29
N THR A 181 -11.22 21.36 0.61
CA THR A 181 -11.71 20.16 1.30
C THR A 181 -10.60 19.43 2.05
N ALA A 182 -9.41 19.29 1.47
CA ALA A 182 -8.24 18.71 2.14
C ALA A 182 -7.86 19.53 3.38
N THR A 183 -7.82 20.87 3.28
CA THR A 183 -7.53 21.74 4.43
C THR A 183 -8.59 21.57 5.53
N ALA A 184 -9.87 21.48 5.17
CA ALA A 184 -10.93 21.26 6.13
C ALA A 184 -10.81 19.90 6.82
N ALA A 185 -10.52 18.83 6.04
CA ALA A 185 -10.31 17.48 6.57
C ALA A 185 -9.11 17.42 7.52
N LEU A 186 -7.98 18.01 7.14
CA LEU A 186 -6.78 18.05 7.99
C LEU A 186 -7.07 18.77 9.32
N ARG A 187 -7.75 19.91 9.28
CA ARG A 187 -8.10 20.66 10.50
C ARG A 187 -9.11 19.92 11.38
N HIS A 188 -10.07 19.21 10.78
CA HIS A 188 -11.14 18.53 11.50
C HIS A 188 -10.67 17.22 12.13
N PHE A 189 -9.94 16.41 11.37
CA PHE A 189 -9.56 15.06 11.80
C PHE A 189 -8.16 14.98 12.43
N TRP A 190 -7.24 15.86 12.03
CA TRP A 190 -5.83 15.82 12.44
C TRP A 190 -5.40 17.03 13.28
N GLY A 191 -6.38 17.78 13.81
CA GLY A 191 -6.13 18.92 14.69
C GLY A 191 -5.68 18.52 16.09
N ASP A 192 -5.98 17.31 16.51
CA ASP A 192 -5.57 16.68 17.77
C ASP A 192 -5.34 15.18 17.59
N ALA A 193 -5.02 14.46 18.67
CA ALA A 193 -4.72 13.04 18.63
C ALA A 193 -5.97 12.13 18.67
N GLN A 194 -7.19 12.66 18.80
CA GLN A 194 -8.39 11.85 19.04
C GLN A 194 -8.70 10.93 17.87
N PHE A 195 -8.61 11.45 16.64
CA PHE A 195 -8.90 10.66 15.45
C PHE A 195 -7.91 9.51 15.25
N GLU A 196 -6.63 9.76 15.51
CA GLU A 196 -5.58 8.74 15.46
C GLU A 196 -5.82 7.63 16.50
N GLN A 197 -6.22 8.00 17.72
CA GLN A 197 -6.60 7.03 18.77
C GLN A 197 -7.81 6.19 18.36
N ASP A 198 -8.82 6.80 17.74
CA ASP A 198 -9.99 6.10 17.22
C ASP A 198 -9.63 5.13 16.09
N ILE A 199 -8.74 5.52 15.18
CA ILE A 199 -8.21 4.64 14.12
C ILE A 199 -7.46 3.47 14.76
N ALA A 200 -6.59 3.70 15.73
CA ALA A 200 -5.83 2.65 16.40
C ALA A 200 -6.77 1.65 17.10
N ARG A 201 -7.83 2.13 17.77
CA ARG A 201 -8.82 1.29 18.42
C ARG A 201 -9.58 0.42 17.42
N ARG A 202 -10.07 1.01 16.32
CA ARG A 202 -10.78 0.27 15.26
C ARG A 202 -9.84 -0.71 14.54
N GLY A 203 -8.60 -0.32 14.29
CA GLY A 203 -7.59 -1.20 13.71
C GLY A 203 -7.32 -2.43 14.58
N ALA A 204 -7.23 -2.25 15.91
CA ALA A 204 -7.06 -3.36 16.84
C ALA A 204 -8.33 -4.25 16.93
N LEU A 205 -9.53 -3.68 16.78
CA LEU A 205 -10.77 -4.46 16.69
C LEU A 205 -10.77 -5.32 15.42
N LEU A 206 -10.49 -4.69 14.27
CA LEU A 206 -10.43 -5.35 12.98
C LEU A 206 -9.40 -6.49 12.98
N GLU A 207 -8.20 -6.25 13.51
CA GLU A 207 -7.15 -7.25 13.64
C GLU A 207 -7.63 -8.49 14.40
N ARG A 208 -8.15 -8.29 15.61
CA ARG A 208 -8.63 -9.41 16.45
C ARG A 208 -9.73 -10.23 15.77
N GLN A 209 -10.69 -9.57 15.12
CA GLN A 209 -11.80 -10.27 14.47
C GLN A 209 -11.33 -11.04 13.23
N LEU A 210 -10.48 -10.43 12.38
CA LEU A 210 -9.93 -11.12 11.22
C LEU A 210 -9.01 -12.28 11.59
N ASP A 211 -8.19 -12.12 12.63
CA ASP A 211 -7.32 -13.19 13.10
C ASP A 211 -8.14 -14.37 13.65
N ALA A 212 -9.25 -14.11 14.34
CA ALA A 212 -10.16 -15.14 14.80
C ALA A 212 -10.83 -15.89 13.64
N MET A 213 -11.40 -15.16 12.66
CA MET A 213 -11.98 -15.75 11.44
C MET A 213 -10.95 -16.58 10.67
N ALA A 214 -9.75 -16.05 10.48
CA ALA A 214 -8.70 -16.75 9.76
C ALA A 214 -8.29 -18.03 10.48
N ALA A 215 -8.13 -18.01 11.80
CA ALA A 215 -7.79 -19.17 12.61
C ALA A 215 -8.86 -20.28 12.55
N GLU A 216 -10.16 -19.93 12.56
CA GLU A 216 -11.27 -20.88 12.44
C GLU A 216 -11.22 -21.68 11.15
N HIS A 217 -10.78 -21.05 10.07
CA HIS A 217 -10.75 -21.64 8.73
C HIS A 217 -9.36 -22.07 8.23
N GLY A 218 -8.32 -21.97 9.08
CA GLY A 218 -6.94 -22.30 8.69
C GLY A 218 -6.35 -21.33 7.65
N LEU A 219 -6.85 -20.11 7.62
CA LEU A 219 -6.41 -19.02 6.74
C LEU A 219 -5.40 -18.11 7.46
N SER A 220 -4.88 -17.11 6.78
CA SER A 220 -3.98 -16.12 7.36
C SER A 220 -4.46 -14.69 7.09
N THR A 221 -4.03 -13.74 7.92
CA THR A 221 -4.30 -12.31 7.75
C THR A 221 -3.09 -11.57 7.25
N ARG A 222 -3.31 -10.45 6.55
CA ARG A 222 -2.27 -9.54 6.07
C ARG A 222 -2.65 -8.09 6.33
N GLY A 223 -1.67 -7.20 6.27
CA GLY A 223 -1.88 -5.76 6.36
C GLY A 223 -1.57 -5.16 7.73
N ARG A 224 -1.97 -3.89 7.90
CA ARG A 224 -1.71 -3.09 9.11
C ARG A 224 -2.80 -2.04 9.33
N GLY A 225 -3.17 -1.80 10.58
CA GLY A 225 -4.19 -0.81 10.95
C GLY A 225 -5.55 -1.11 10.34
N MET A 226 -6.15 -0.13 9.66
CA MET A 226 -7.43 -0.25 8.94
C MET A 226 -7.26 -0.68 7.47
N MET A 227 -6.10 -1.22 7.11
CA MET A 227 -5.77 -1.76 5.81
C MET A 227 -5.37 -3.22 5.97
N ARG A 228 -6.35 -4.09 6.09
CA ARG A 228 -6.19 -5.52 6.38
C ARG A 228 -7.02 -6.39 5.46
N GLY A 229 -6.66 -7.67 5.39
CA GLY A 229 -7.40 -8.67 4.63
C GLY A 229 -7.08 -10.08 5.06
N ILE A 230 -7.86 -11.00 4.51
CA ILE A 230 -7.69 -12.44 4.71
C ILE A 230 -7.16 -13.04 3.42
N ASP A 231 -6.07 -13.78 3.52
CA ASP A 231 -5.51 -14.60 2.45
C ASP A 231 -6.29 -15.92 2.40
N VAL A 232 -7.06 -16.10 1.34
CA VAL A 232 -7.86 -17.31 1.12
C VAL A 232 -7.19 -18.27 0.13
N GLY A 233 -5.96 -17.96 -0.30
CA GLY A 233 -5.10 -18.80 -1.13
C GLY A 233 -5.54 -18.94 -2.59
N SER A 234 -6.69 -18.41 -2.99
CA SER A 234 -7.24 -18.52 -4.35
C SER A 234 -8.09 -17.31 -4.72
N GLY A 235 -7.84 -16.74 -5.91
CA GLY A 235 -8.64 -15.66 -6.45
C GLY A 235 -10.09 -16.08 -6.75
N GLU A 236 -10.34 -17.32 -7.14
CA GLU A 236 -11.69 -17.84 -7.36
C GLU A 236 -12.49 -17.88 -6.06
N VAL A 237 -11.87 -18.33 -4.96
CA VAL A 237 -12.48 -18.34 -3.63
C VAL A 237 -12.72 -16.90 -3.14
N ALA A 238 -11.74 -16.01 -3.30
CA ALA A 238 -11.88 -14.61 -2.94
C ALA A 238 -13.02 -13.92 -3.70
N GLN A 239 -13.17 -14.18 -5.00
CA GLN A 239 -14.28 -13.67 -5.80
C GLN A 239 -15.63 -14.24 -5.36
N ALA A 240 -15.71 -15.52 -5.01
CA ALA A 240 -16.93 -16.12 -4.48
C ALA A 240 -17.33 -15.46 -3.14
N ILE A 241 -16.36 -15.20 -2.25
CA ILE A 241 -16.60 -14.51 -0.99
C ILE A 241 -17.09 -13.08 -1.23
N THR A 242 -16.43 -12.31 -2.10
CA THR A 242 -16.82 -10.91 -2.38
C THR A 242 -18.20 -10.84 -3.04
N ALA A 243 -18.56 -11.79 -3.90
CA ALA A 243 -19.90 -11.89 -4.48
C ALA A 243 -20.98 -12.21 -3.42
N ALA A 244 -20.70 -13.12 -2.48
CA ALA A 244 -21.59 -13.44 -1.37
C ALA A 244 -21.74 -12.23 -0.42
N CYS A 245 -20.69 -11.51 -0.12
CA CYS A 245 -20.71 -10.24 0.62
C CYS A 245 -21.60 -9.20 -0.07
N PHE A 246 -21.43 -9.04 -1.39
CA PHE A 246 -22.21 -8.08 -2.17
C PHE A 246 -23.71 -8.41 -2.17
N ALA A 247 -24.08 -9.69 -2.25
CA ALA A 247 -25.46 -10.14 -2.17
C ALA A 247 -26.13 -9.82 -0.82
N GLN A 248 -25.32 -9.67 0.25
CA GLN A 248 -25.76 -9.27 1.60
C GLN A 248 -25.60 -7.77 1.88
N GLY A 249 -25.21 -6.97 0.87
CA GLY A 249 -25.07 -5.51 0.98
C GLY A 249 -23.70 -5.01 1.46
N LEU A 250 -22.69 -5.88 1.53
CA LEU A 250 -21.31 -5.51 1.85
C LEU A 250 -20.47 -5.37 0.57
N ILE A 251 -19.98 -4.16 0.28
CA ILE A 251 -19.05 -3.89 -0.81
C ILE A 251 -17.64 -4.11 -0.28
N ILE A 252 -16.94 -5.09 -0.86
CA ILE A 252 -15.58 -5.46 -0.50
C ILE A 252 -14.83 -5.87 -1.78
N GLU A 253 -13.51 -5.78 -1.79
CA GLU A 253 -12.70 -6.06 -2.98
C GLU A 253 -11.62 -7.10 -2.72
N THR A 254 -11.00 -7.57 -3.80
CA THR A 254 -9.84 -8.45 -3.74
C THR A 254 -8.53 -7.70 -3.96
N SER A 255 -7.42 -8.32 -3.63
CA SER A 255 -6.05 -7.83 -3.82
C SER A 255 -5.10 -9.01 -3.94
N GLY A 256 -3.86 -8.75 -4.37
CA GLY A 256 -2.82 -9.77 -4.51
C GLY A 256 -2.48 -10.06 -5.96
N ALA A 257 -1.39 -10.81 -6.16
CA ALA A 257 -0.90 -11.15 -7.49
C ALA A 257 -1.89 -12.01 -8.29
N HIS A 258 -2.72 -12.78 -7.59
CA HIS A 258 -3.76 -13.67 -8.11
C HIS A 258 -5.14 -13.36 -7.56
N ASP A 259 -5.36 -12.13 -7.04
CA ASP A 259 -6.61 -11.70 -6.39
C ASP A 259 -7.01 -12.56 -5.17
N GLU A 260 -6.04 -13.20 -4.52
CA GLU A 260 -6.23 -14.18 -3.45
C GLU A 260 -6.56 -13.59 -2.08
N ILE A 261 -6.48 -12.27 -1.92
CA ILE A 261 -6.73 -11.58 -0.64
C ILE A 261 -8.09 -10.91 -0.68
N VAL A 262 -8.98 -11.25 0.25
CA VAL A 262 -10.19 -10.47 0.53
C VAL A 262 -9.81 -9.26 1.35
N LYS A 263 -9.86 -8.04 0.74
CA LYS A 263 -9.29 -6.81 1.28
C LYS A 263 -10.34 -5.92 1.91
N ILE A 264 -10.10 -5.49 3.15
CA ILE A 264 -10.97 -4.60 3.91
C ILE A 264 -10.37 -3.18 3.91
N LEU A 265 -11.13 -2.22 3.37
CA LEU A 265 -10.78 -0.79 3.34
C LEU A 265 -11.97 0.07 3.82
N ALA A 266 -12.54 -0.27 4.97
CA ALA A 266 -13.64 0.49 5.56
C ALA A 266 -13.28 1.97 5.75
N PRO A 267 -14.24 2.91 5.67
CA PRO A 267 -13.98 4.32 5.99
C PRO A 267 -13.36 4.45 7.39
N LEU A 268 -12.36 5.32 7.55
CA LEU A 268 -11.71 5.53 8.86
C LEU A 268 -12.67 6.12 9.91
N VAL A 269 -13.75 6.74 9.47
CA VAL A 269 -14.83 7.29 10.31
C VAL A 269 -15.98 6.33 10.52
N ILE A 270 -15.86 5.07 10.11
CA ILE A 270 -16.93 4.07 10.23
C ILE A 270 -17.37 3.91 11.70
N GLU A 271 -18.67 3.80 11.94
CA GLU A 271 -19.21 3.47 13.25
C GLU A 271 -18.88 2.02 13.61
N ASP A 272 -18.57 1.76 14.87
CA ASP A 272 -18.18 0.42 15.35
C ASP A 272 -19.25 -0.63 15.08
N ALA A 273 -20.53 -0.28 15.23
CA ALA A 273 -21.64 -1.20 14.95
C ALA A 273 -21.74 -1.58 13.47
N VAL A 274 -21.45 -0.62 12.57
CA VAL A 274 -21.45 -0.86 11.11
C VAL A 274 -20.25 -1.70 10.71
N LEU A 275 -19.08 -1.45 11.30
CA LEU A 275 -17.89 -2.27 11.09
C LEU A 275 -18.15 -3.72 11.54
N SER A 276 -18.70 -3.93 12.74
CA SER A 276 -19.01 -5.26 13.24
C SER A 276 -20.02 -5.99 12.35
N ALA A 277 -21.09 -5.33 11.94
CA ALA A 277 -22.08 -5.93 11.03
C ALA A 277 -21.47 -6.33 9.68
N GLY A 278 -20.55 -5.52 9.15
CA GLY A 278 -19.81 -5.87 7.93
C GLY A 278 -18.90 -7.09 8.12
N LEU A 279 -18.28 -7.22 9.29
CA LEU A 279 -17.43 -8.38 9.61
C LEU A 279 -18.26 -9.65 9.82
N ASP A 280 -19.46 -9.57 10.40
CA ASP A 280 -20.38 -10.70 10.53
C ASP A 280 -20.81 -11.21 9.13
N ILE A 281 -21.12 -10.31 8.19
CA ILE A 281 -21.41 -10.66 6.78
C ILE A 281 -20.20 -11.34 6.12
N LEU A 282 -19.01 -10.81 6.35
CA LEU A 282 -17.78 -11.39 5.80
C LEU A 282 -17.54 -12.81 6.32
N GLU A 283 -17.69 -13.04 7.62
CA GLU A 283 -17.53 -14.35 8.26
C GLU A 283 -18.48 -15.38 7.69
N GLU A 284 -19.77 -15.04 7.54
CA GLU A 284 -20.78 -15.91 6.94
C GLU A 284 -20.44 -16.21 5.47
N SER A 285 -19.98 -15.20 4.73
CA SER A 285 -19.61 -15.35 3.33
C SER A 285 -18.38 -16.25 3.15
N ILE A 286 -17.39 -16.16 4.03
CA ILE A 286 -16.21 -17.05 4.04
C ILE A 286 -16.67 -18.49 4.31
N ARG A 287 -17.46 -18.71 5.35
CA ARG A 287 -17.97 -20.05 5.70
C ARG A 287 -18.74 -20.68 4.54
N SER A 288 -19.64 -19.92 3.91
CA SER A 288 -20.42 -20.38 2.77
C SER A 288 -19.55 -20.76 1.57
N ALA A 289 -18.61 -19.88 1.19
CA ALA A 289 -17.73 -20.09 0.03
C ALA A 289 -16.80 -21.31 0.23
N LEU A 290 -16.21 -21.46 1.42
CA LEU A 290 -15.34 -22.60 1.72
C LEU A 290 -16.10 -23.92 1.75
N THR A 291 -17.34 -23.96 2.26
CA THR A 291 -18.21 -25.15 2.23
C THR A 291 -18.49 -25.60 0.80
N VAL A 292 -18.79 -24.67 -0.09
CA VAL A 292 -19.05 -24.97 -1.52
C VAL A 292 -17.79 -25.47 -2.23
N THR A 293 -16.64 -24.83 -1.94
CA THR A 293 -15.40 -25.11 -2.67
C THR A 293 -14.72 -26.40 -2.22
N TYR A 294 -14.74 -26.68 -0.91
CA TYR A 294 -13.97 -27.81 -0.32
C TYR A 294 -14.86 -28.95 0.19
N GLY A 295 -16.17 -28.86 0.07
CA GLY A 295 -17.10 -29.91 0.49
C GLY A 295 -17.07 -30.21 1.99
N VAL A 296 -16.60 -29.28 2.80
CA VAL A 296 -16.58 -29.42 4.25
C VAL A 296 -18.00 -29.23 4.75
N ALA A 297 -18.69 -30.34 5.04
CA ALA A 297 -19.95 -30.31 5.73
C ALA A 297 -19.72 -29.66 7.11
N ALA A 298 -20.54 -28.67 7.45
CA ALA A 298 -20.58 -28.15 8.82
C ALA A 298 -21.05 -29.30 9.73
N GLU A 299 -20.15 -29.84 10.56
CA GLU A 299 -20.51 -30.66 11.72
C GLU A 299 -20.91 -29.76 12.89
#